data_1255dd56d48445c6de5aaab9b53c3f02
#
_entry.id   1255dd56d48445c6de5aaab9b53c3f02
#
_cell.length_a   1.000
_cell.length_b   1.000
_cell.length_c   1.000
_cell.angle_alpha   90.00
_cell.angle_beta   90.00
_cell.angle_gamma   90.00
#
_symmetry.space_group_name_H-M   'P 1'
#
loop_
_entity.id
_entity.type
_entity.pdbx_description
1 polymer ?
#
loop_
_entity_poly.entity_id
_entity_poly.type
_entity_poly.pdbx_seq_one_letter_code
_entity_poly.pdbx_strand_id
1 'polypeptide(L)'
;MRRSFRFPILITAITFFLTGCTGSNFAFEEIQDGLCSSEQKEAVEKHITGQIKALADQNWKKAYGFAAPSFQEVVSIQRFEEIIQNEYEMIINNDGFKFTACSIAENKFNQVVVLTSKGDEFKLLYRLTFESGRLGVEAATAAPAEPEIAT
;
A
#
# COMPACT_ATOMS: atom_id res chain seq x y z
N MET A 1 31.92 -7.33 73.49
CA MET A 1 30.81 -6.56 72.98
C MET A 1 31.00 -6.36 71.45
N ARG A 2 30.35 -7.18 70.65
CA ARG A 2 30.42 -7.09 69.16
C ARG A 2 29.08 -6.51 68.67
N ARG A 3 29.08 -5.28 68.15
CA ARG A 3 27.94 -4.67 67.53
C ARG A 3 27.94 -5.06 66.03
N SER A 4 26.98 -5.88 65.65
CA SER A 4 26.67 -6.19 64.25
C SER A 4 25.90 -5.01 63.60
N PHE A 5 26.52 -4.36 62.65
CA PHE A 5 25.87 -3.39 61.78
C PHE A 5 25.20 -4.13 60.63
N ARG A 6 23.85 -4.14 60.61
CA ARG A 6 23.06 -4.65 59.49
C ARG A 6 22.75 -3.50 58.55
N PHE A 7 23.36 -3.52 57.36
CA PHE A 7 22.99 -2.63 56.26
C PHE A 7 21.75 -3.19 55.56
N PRO A 8 20.68 -2.42 55.31
CA PRO A 8 19.60 -2.83 54.42
C PRO A 8 20.02 -2.57 52.99
N ILE A 9 20.03 -3.61 52.19
CA ILE A 9 20.18 -3.54 50.75
C ILE A 9 18.89 -3.01 50.16
N LEU A 10 18.91 -1.76 49.63
CA LEU A 10 17.83 -1.18 48.87
C LEU A 10 17.91 -1.76 47.45
N ILE A 11 17.04 -2.71 47.15
CA ILE A 11 16.88 -3.23 45.77
C ILE A 11 16.01 -2.24 44.99
N THR A 12 16.64 -1.40 44.18
CA THR A 12 15.93 -0.50 43.26
C THR A 12 15.53 -1.36 42.05
N ALA A 13 14.25 -1.71 41.98
CA ALA A 13 13.67 -2.36 40.82
C ALA A 13 13.60 -1.34 39.65
N ILE A 14 14.50 -1.44 38.68
CA ILE A 14 14.44 -0.68 37.43
C ILE A 14 13.42 -1.40 36.55
N THR A 15 12.20 -0.88 36.52
CA THR A 15 11.20 -1.28 35.53
C THR A 15 11.59 -0.71 34.16
N PHE A 16 12.17 -1.55 33.30
CA PHE A 16 12.30 -1.27 31.89
C PHE A 16 10.92 -1.27 31.24
N PHE A 17 10.38 -0.09 30.96
CA PHE A 17 9.28 0.05 30.02
C PHE A 17 9.83 -0.22 28.61
N LEU A 18 9.66 -1.45 28.15
CA LEU A 18 9.75 -1.76 26.73
C LEU A 18 8.56 -1.12 26.03
N THR A 19 8.73 0.12 25.55
CA THR A 19 7.86 0.68 24.53
C THR A 19 8.12 -0.11 23.24
N GLY A 20 7.43 -1.23 23.11
CA GLY A 20 7.35 -1.96 21.85
C GLY A 20 6.62 -1.07 20.86
N CYS A 21 7.34 -0.60 19.83
CA CYS A 21 6.70 -0.18 18.59
C CYS A 21 6.06 -1.44 17.98
N THR A 22 4.83 -1.73 18.36
CA THR A 22 3.97 -2.65 17.62
C THR A 22 3.62 -1.93 16.33
N GLY A 23 4.40 -2.17 15.27
CA GLY A 23 3.96 -1.87 13.91
C GLY A 23 2.64 -2.59 13.71
N SER A 24 1.57 -1.80 13.60
CA SER A 24 0.20 -2.29 13.54
C SER A 24 -0.05 -2.99 12.21
N ASN A 25 0.19 -4.29 12.18
CA ASN A 25 -0.31 -5.18 11.13
C ASN A 25 -1.80 -5.53 11.34
N PHE A 26 -2.42 -5.05 12.44
CA PHE A 26 -3.82 -5.37 12.80
C PHE A 26 -4.84 -4.96 11.75
N ALA A 27 -4.57 -3.92 10.94
CA ALA A 27 -5.48 -3.48 9.89
C ALA A 27 -5.73 -4.54 8.80
N PHE A 28 -4.89 -5.57 8.73
CA PHE A 28 -4.94 -6.61 7.69
C PHE A 28 -5.19 -8.02 8.24
N GLU A 29 -5.37 -8.19 9.55
CA GLU A 29 -5.66 -9.51 10.15
C GLU A 29 -7.13 -9.94 9.97
N GLU A 30 -8.06 -8.99 9.91
CA GLU A 30 -9.47 -9.24 9.59
C GLU A 30 -9.89 -8.37 8.40
N ILE A 31 -9.73 -8.90 7.20
CA ILE A 31 -10.22 -8.26 5.99
C ILE A 31 -11.66 -8.70 5.75
N GLN A 32 -12.62 -7.82 6.02
CA GLN A 32 -14.04 -8.06 5.78
C GLN A 32 -14.50 -7.24 4.58
N ASP A 33 -15.39 -7.81 3.77
CA ASP A 33 -16.00 -7.10 2.64
C ASP A 33 -16.73 -5.83 3.10
N GLY A 34 -16.57 -4.74 2.36
CA GLY A 34 -17.16 -3.45 2.68
C GLY A 34 -16.25 -2.27 2.33
N LEU A 35 -16.43 -1.17 3.04
CA LEU A 35 -15.56 -0.01 2.89
C LEU A 35 -14.26 -0.19 3.67
N CYS A 36 -13.16 0.31 3.14
CA CYS A 36 -11.89 0.33 3.85
C CYS A 36 -12.00 1.16 5.14
N SER A 37 -11.40 0.70 6.24
CA SER A 37 -11.16 1.55 7.40
C SER A 37 -10.18 2.69 7.05
N SER A 38 -10.11 3.72 7.87
CA SER A 38 -9.17 4.83 7.66
C SER A 38 -7.71 4.36 7.58
N GLU A 39 -7.32 3.41 8.42
CA GLU A 39 -5.97 2.85 8.47
C GLU A 39 -5.66 2.02 7.23
N GLN A 40 -6.62 1.19 6.79
CA GLN A 40 -6.50 0.39 5.57
C GLN A 40 -6.37 1.29 4.35
N LYS A 41 -7.21 2.33 4.25
CA LYS A 41 -7.18 3.31 3.18
C LYS A 41 -5.83 4.01 3.12
N GLU A 42 -5.32 4.53 4.24
CA GLU A 42 -4.02 5.19 4.32
C GLU A 42 -2.88 4.27 3.86
N ALA A 43 -2.87 3.02 4.31
CA ALA A 43 -1.85 2.05 3.92
C ALA A 43 -1.90 1.71 2.42
N VAL A 44 -3.11 1.53 1.87
CA VAL A 44 -3.33 1.26 0.43
C VAL A 44 -2.89 2.46 -0.41
N GLU A 45 -3.33 3.67 -0.05
CA GLU A 45 -2.97 4.91 -0.75
C GLU A 45 -1.46 5.17 -0.72
N LYS A 46 -0.81 4.95 0.41
CA LYS A 46 0.65 5.06 0.54
C LYS A 46 1.38 4.07 -0.36
N HIS A 47 0.91 2.83 -0.42
CA HIS A 47 1.49 1.79 -1.26
C HIS A 47 1.39 2.14 -2.76
N ILE A 48 0.19 2.51 -3.22
CA ILE A 48 -0.05 2.92 -4.60
C ILE A 48 0.74 4.18 -4.96
N THR A 49 0.80 5.17 -4.05
CA THR A 49 1.62 6.38 -4.23
C THR A 49 3.09 6.04 -4.50
N GLY A 50 3.62 5.08 -3.73
CA GLY A 50 5.00 4.60 -3.91
C GLY A 50 5.23 4.00 -5.31
N GLN A 51 4.27 3.19 -5.79
CA GLN A 51 4.35 2.59 -7.11
C GLN A 51 4.23 3.63 -8.23
N ILE A 52 3.22 4.52 -8.19
CA ILE A 52 3.01 5.55 -9.21
C ILE A 52 4.25 6.45 -9.33
N LYS A 53 4.81 6.89 -8.21
CA LYS A 53 6.05 7.70 -8.20
C LYS A 53 7.23 6.95 -8.81
N ALA A 54 7.39 5.67 -8.49
CA ALA A 54 8.47 4.86 -9.06
C ALA A 54 8.29 4.65 -10.57
N LEU A 55 7.03 4.53 -11.06
CA LEU A 55 6.71 4.45 -12.49
C LEU A 55 6.98 5.77 -13.21
N ALA A 56 6.60 6.91 -12.62
CA ALA A 56 6.90 8.22 -13.17
C ALA A 56 8.42 8.47 -13.26
N ASP A 57 9.18 8.00 -12.28
CA ASP A 57 10.65 8.06 -12.27
C ASP A 57 11.29 7.00 -13.19
N GLN A 58 10.50 6.16 -13.86
CA GLN A 58 10.94 5.00 -14.65
C GLN A 58 11.88 4.06 -13.87
N ASN A 59 11.70 4.01 -12.56
CA ASN A 59 12.42 3.09 -11.69
C ASN A 59 11.70 1.73 -11.64
N TRP A 60 11.86 0.95 -12.70
CA TRP A 60 11.15 -0.32 -12.94
C TRP A 60 11.31 -1.31 -11.80
N LYS A 61 12.53 -1.45 -11.29
CA LYS A 61 12.81 -2.36 -10.16
C LYS A 61 12.05 -1.96 -8.91
N LYS A 62 12.02 -0.67 -8.58
CA LYS A 62 11.28 -0.14 -7.44
C LYS A 62 9.78 -0.28 -7.65
N ALA A 63 9.27 0.08 -8.83
CA ALA A 63 7.85 -0.02 -9.18
C ALA A 63 7.36 -1.47 -9.12
N TYR A 64 8.13 -2.41 -9.66
CA TYR A 64 7.84 -3.85 -9.63
C TYR A 64 7.86 -4.40 -8.20
N GLY A 65 8.66 -3.83 -7.29
CA GLY A 65 8.67 -4.20 -5.88
C GLY A 65 7.35 -3.95 -5.14
N PHE A 66 6.47 -3.08 -5.66
CA PHE A 66 5.13 -2.85 -5.13
C PHE A 66 4.09 -3.86 -5.64
N ALA A 67 4.42 -4.68 -6.63
CA ALA A 67 3.52 -5.72 -7.11
C ALA A 67 3.36 -6.85 -6.09
N ALA A 68 2.23 -7.53 -6.13
CA ALA A 68 1.94 -8.68 -5.29
C ALA A 68 2.92 -9.84 -5.55
N PRO A 69 3.27 -10.66 -4.55
CA PRO A 69 4.07 -11.87 -4.76
C PRO A 69 3.51 -12.75 -5.87
N SER A 70 2.21 -13.04 -5.83
CA SER A 70 1.52 -13.84 -6.84
C SER A 70 1.62 -13.26 -8.25
N PHE A 71 1.60 -11.92 -8.40
CA PHE A 71 1.84 -11.26 -9.68
C PHE A 71 3.29 -11.47 -10.16
N GLN A 72 4.26 -11.34 -9.24
CA GLN A 72 5.69 -11.48 -9.57
C GLN A 72 6.08 -12.92 -9.96
N GLU A 73 5.31 -13.92 -9.54
CA GLU A 73 5.52 -15.31 -9.94
C GLU A 73 5.21 -15.57 -11.41
N VAL A 74 4.26 -14.81 -11.99
CA VAL A 74 3.77 -15.04 -13.35
C VAL A 74 4.18 -13.95 -14.35
N VAL A 75 4.54 -12.76 -13.88
CA VAL A 75 4.95 -11.62 -14.72
C VAL A 75 6.37 -11.22 -14.35
N SER A 76 7.31 -11.37 -15.29
CA SER A 76 8.68 -10.91 -15.08
C SER A 76 8.77 -9.37 -15.06
N ILE A 77 9.86 -8.83 -14.52
CA ILE A 77 10.09 -7.39 -14.49
C ILE A 77 10.16 -6.78 -15.90
N GLN A 78 10.73 -7.50 -16.88
CA GLN A 78 10.79 -7.06 -18.27
C GLN A 78 9.39 -6.98 -18.88
N ARG A 79 8.54 -8.00 -18.61
CA ARG A 79 7.18 -7.99 -19.10
C ARG A 79 6.33 -6.91 -18.41
N PHE A 80 6.55 -6.67 -17.14
CA PHE A 80 5.93 -5.57 -16.40
C PHE A 80 6.28 -4.21 -17.01
N GLU A 81 7.57 -3.97 -17.31
CA GLU A 81 8.02 -2.73 -17.96
C GLU A 81 7.35 -2.55 -19.32
N GLU A 82 7.33 -3.59 -20.17
CA GLU A 82 6.66 -3.55 -21.49
C GLU A 82 5.17 -3.20 -21.37
N ILE A 83 4.44 -3.80 -20.43
CA ILE A 83 3.02 -3.52 -20.19
C ILE A 83 2.82 -2.06 -19.82
N ILE A 84 3.62 -1.55 -18.87
CA ILE A 84 3.46 -0.17 -18.42
C ILE A 84 3.78 0.82 -19.54
N GLN A 85 4.84 0.59 -20.30
CA GLN A 85 5.23 1.48 -21.41
C GLN A 85 4.21 1.50 -22.54
N ASN A 86 3.57 0.38 -22.84
CA ASN A 86 2.67 0.27 -23.98
C ASN A 86 1.20 0.57 -23.63
N GLU A 87 0.76 0.23 -22.42
CA GLU A 87 -0.66 0.27 -22.06
C GLU A 87 -0.99 1.31 -20.97
N TYR A 88 0.02 1.77 -20.23
CA TYR A 88 -0.14 2.66 -19.07
C TYR A 88 0.78 3.90 -19.12
N GLU A 89 1.08 4.39 -20.33
CA GLU A 89 1.91 5.60 -20.53
C GLU A 89 1.42 6.78 -19.69
N MET A 90 0.09 6.88 -19.45
CA MET A 90 -0.49 7.93 -18.66
C MET A 90 0.01 7.94 -17.19
N ILE A 91 0.45 6.78 -16.66
CA ILE A 91 1.02 6.73 -15.30
C ILE A 91 2.44 7.29 -15.33
N ILE A 92 3.22 6.98 -16.36
CA ILE A 92 4.60 7.49 -16.51
C ILE A 92 4.59 9.01 -16.66
N ASN A 93 3.69 9.54 -17.45
CA ASN A 93 3.59 10.96 -17.81
C ASN A 93 2.49 11.68 -16.99
N ASN A 94 2.23 11.26 -15.75
CA ASN A 94 1.17 11.89 -14.96
C ASN A 94 1.58 13.26 -14.42
N ASP A 95 0.63 14.19 -14.44
CA ASP A 95 0.75 15.53 -13.87
C ASP A 95 0.30 15.56 -12.38
N GLY A 96 -0.32 14.46 -11.92
CA GLY A 96 -0.82 14.28 -10.56
C GLY A 96 -1.92 13.23 -10.50
N PHE A 97 -2.28 12.84 -9.29
CA PHE A 97 -3.35 11.87 -9.05
C PHE A 97 -4.03 12.11 -7.71
N LYS A 98 -5.26 11.62 -7.60
CA LYS A 98 -6.07 11.65 -6.37
C LYS A 98 -6.72 10.30 -6.14
N PHE A 99 -6.92 9.96 -4.89
CA PHE A 99 -7.66 8.77 -4.47
C PHE A 99 -9.12 9.12 -4.22
N THR A 100 -10.03 8.20 -4.55
CA THR A 100 -11.46 8.38 -4.31
C THR A 100 -12.01 7.22 -3.48
N ALA A 101 -12.69 6.25 -4.07
CA ALA A 101 -13.31 5.14 -3.34
C ALA A 101 -12.28 4.06 -2.98
N CYS A 102 -12.36 3.57 -1.73
CA CYS A 102 -11.68 2.38 -1.28
C CYS A 102 -12.69 1.37 -0.73
N SER A 103 -12.67 0.15 -1.24
CA SER A 103 -13.53 -0.94 -0.79
C SER A 103 -12.76 -2.26 -0.71
N ILE A 104 -13.33 -3.20 0.02
CA ILE A 104 -12.82 -4.56 0.13
C ILE A 104 -13.88 -5.50 -0.42
N ALA A 105 -13.49 -6.38 -1.32
CA ALA A 105 -14.30 -7.45 -1.83
C ALA A 105 -13.42 -8.68 -2.11
N GLU A 106 -13.92 -9.87 -1.77
CA GLU A 106 -13.20 -11.13 -1.98
C GLU A 106 -11.80 -11.13 -1.37
N ASN A 107 -11.67 -10.55 -0.18
CA ASN A 107 -10.39 -10.42 0.54
C ASN A 107 -9.33 -9.58 -0.20
N LYS A 108 -9.75 -8.65 -1.06
CA LYS A 108 -8.88 -7.75 -1.83
C LYS A 108 -9.29 -6.30 -1.67
N PHE A 109 -8.32 -5.42 -1.65
CA PHE A 109 -8.55 -3.98 -1.64
C PHE A 109 -8.75 -3.48 -3.06
N ASN A 110 -9.81 -2.72 -3.26
CA ASN A 110 -10.12 -2.04 -4.51
C ASN A 110 -10.05 -0.54 -4.27
N GLN A 111 -9.06 0.12 -4.87
CA GLN A 111 -8.84 1.56 -4.73
C GLN A 111 -9.00 2.24 -6.08
N VAL A 112 -9.88 3.21 -6.15
CA VAL A 112 -10.03 4.05 -7.34
C VAL A 112 -9.04 5.21 -7.28
N VAL A 113 -8.27 5.37 -8.35
CA VAL A 113 -7.32 6.46 -8.56
C VAL A 113 -7.75 7.24 -9.78
N VAL A 114 -7.88 8.54 -9.64
CA VAL A 114 -8.05 9.46 -10.76
C VAL A 114 -6.72 10.15 -11.01
N LEU A 115 -6.18 9.96 -12.20
CA LEU A 115 -4.87 10.41 -12.62
C LEU A 115 -5.04 11.41 -13.77
N THR A 116 -4.29 12.50 -13.74
CA THR A 116 -4.25 13.48 -14.82
C THR A 116 -2.97 13.30 -15.63
N SER A 117 -3.06 13.25 -16.94
CA SER A 117 -1.91 13.19 -17.84
C SER A 117 -2.22 13.97 -19.12
N LYS A 118 -1.33 14.88 -19.49
CA LYS A 118 -1.47 15.72 -20.71
C LYS A 118 -2.81 16.46 -20.79
N GLY A 119 -3.40 16.79 -19.65
CA GLY A 119 -4.70 17.48 -19.55
C GLY A 119 -5.92 16.57 -19.54
N ASP A 120 -5.78 15.27 -19.75
CA ASP A 120 -6.86 14.29 -19.70
C ASP A 120 -6.91 13.60 -18.32
N GLU A 121 -8.12 13.25 -17.87
CA GLU A 121 -8.33 12.44 -16.67
C GLU A 121 -8.49 10.96 -17.03
N PHE A 122 -7.78 10.10 -16.28
CA PHE A 122 -7.85 8.65 -16.38
C PHE A 122 -8.29 8.07 -15.03
N LYS A 123 -9.33 7.25 -15.06
CA LYS A 123 -9.79 6.54 -13.87
C LYS A 123 -9.22 5.13 -13.87
N LEU A 124 -8.42 4.80 -12.86
CA LEU A 124 -7.80 3.50 -12.68
C LEU A 124 -8.40 2.79 -11.45
N LEU A 125 -8.72 1.52 -11.61
CA LEU A 125 -9.05 0.66 -10.50
C LEU A 125 -7.84 -0.19 -10.14
N TYR A 126 -7.22 0.12 -9.01
CA TYR A 126 -6.17 -0.69 -8.40
C TYR A 126 -6.76 -1.80 -7.55
N ARG A 127 -6.30 -3.01 -7.74
CA ARG A 127 -6.60 -4.14 -6.88
C ARG A 127 -5.33 -4.60 -6.17
N LEU A 128 -5.41 -4.66 -4.83
CA LEU A 128 -4.30 -5.07 -3.99
C LEU A 128 -4.69 -6.27 -3.14
N THR A 129 -3.70 -7.08 -2.84
CA THR A 129 -3.82 -8.22 -1.93
C THR A 129 -2.83 -8.04 -0.78
N PHE A 130 -3.11 -8.70 0.34
CA PHE A 130 -2.19 -8.80 1.46
C PHE A 130 -1.67 -10.23 1.53
N GLU A 131 -0.46 -10.44 1.05
CA GLU A 131 0.18 -11.74 0.93
C GLU A 131 1.54 -11.74 1.62
N SER A 132 1.85 -12.83 2.33
CA SER A 132 3.14 -12.99 3.01
C SER A 132 3.53 -11.80 3.90
N GLY A 133 2.54 -11.21 4.59
CA GLY A 133 2.73 -10.10 5.51
C GLY A 133 2.96 -8.73 4.83
N ARG A 134 2.67 -8.59 3.54
CA ARG A 134 2.81 -7.32 2.82
C ARG A 134 1.66 -7.06 1.85
N LEU A 135 1.34 -5.77 1.66
CA LEU A 135 0.50 -5.32 0.57
C LEU A 135 1.23 -5.50 -0.77
N GLY A 136 0.47 -5.82 -1.81
CA GLY A 136 0.98 -5.90 -3.17
C GLY A 136 -0.09 -5.57 -4.19
N VAL A 137 0.28 -4.84 -5.26
CA VAL A 137 -0.61 -4.57 -6.38
C VAL A 137 -0.72 -5.83 -7.24
N GLU A 138 -1.94 -6.36 -7.33
CA GLU A 138 -2.26 -7.50 -8.18
C GLU A 138 -2.63 -7.06 -9.60
N ALA A 139 -3.38 -5.95 -9.72
CA ALA A 139 -3.82 -5.40 -10.98
C ALA A 139 -4.04 -3.89 -10.88
N ALA A 140 -3.89 -3.21 -12.00
CA ALA A 140 -4.41 -1.86 -12.22
C ALA A 140 -5.11 -1.87 -13.58
N THR A 141 -6.39 -1.53 -13.62
CA THR A 141 -7.16 -1.52 -14.86
C THR A 141 -7.76 -0.14 -15.09
N ALA A 142 -7.73 0.33 -16.35
CA ALA A 142 -8.46 1.53 -16.71
C ALA A 142 -9.97 1.26 -16.55
N ALA A 143 -10.64 2.04 -15.72
CA ALA A 143 -12.09 1.98 -15.66
C ALA A 143 -12.65 2.57 -16.96
N PRO A 144 -13.72 1.98 -17.53
CA PRO A 144 -14.38 2.58 -18.67
C PRO A 144 -14.82 4.00 -18.32
N ALA A 145 -14.67 4.94 -19.25
CA ALA A 145 -15.27 6.26 -19.10
C ALA A 145 -16.77 6.06 -18.85
N GLU A 146 -17.31 6.69 -17.81
CA GLU A 146 -18.75 6.70 -17.63
C GLU A 146 -19.37 7.30 -18.92
N PRO A 147 -20.37 6.64 -19.52
CA PRO A 147 -21.04 7.23 -20.67
C PRO A 147 -21.60 8.59 -20.22
N GLU A 148 -21.21 9.67 -20.92
CA GLU A 148 -21.86 10.96 -20.74
C GLU A 148 -23.35 10.75 -20.99
N ILE A 149 -24.17 10.83 -19.94
CA ILE A 149 -25.59 10.87 -20.07
C ILE A 149 -25.88 12.24 -20.70
N ALA A 150 -26.04 12.23 -22.04
CA ALA A 150 -26.50 13.42 -22.76
C ALA A 150 -27.89 13.78 -22.20
N THR A 151 -27.97 14.87 -21.46
CA THR A 151 -29.21 15.52 -21.00
C THR A 151 -29.82 16.34 -22.11
#